data_1202c34029b8d0679a1ba49ef5589ec1
#
_entry.id   1202c34029b8d0679a1ba49ef5589ec1
#
_cell.length_a   1.000
_cell.length_b   1.000
_cell.length_c   1.000
_cell.angle_alpha   90.00
_cell.angle_beta   90.00
_cell.angle_gamma   90.00
#
_symmetry.space_group_name_H-M   'P 1'
#
loop_
_entity.id
_entity.type
_entity.pdbx_description
1 polymer ?
#
loop_
_entity_poly.entity_id
_entity_poly.type
_entity_poly.pdbx_seq_one_letter_code
_entity_poly.pdbx_strand_id
1 'polypeptide(L)'
;SSDLSGTQNLEEVVVTAIGMKKQEKALGYAASTVKSEDLNAAKSGSVMSGLTGKVAGLNITSGGATGSSQKVIVRGISSFSANQPLYVVDGVPIMNDFQGEDSFSNSVDFGNQANDINPEDVESVTVLKGASATALYGSRAANGVIMVTTKRAGAERLSVTYDGSFMGSSVLRVPQTQDRFGQGWGSFGPMENGSWGPVLDGRDHIWGPYSDGSEGLLTPLSKPFSYVKNNLRDFYETGFETNNNVS
;
A
#
# COMPACT_ATOMS: atom_id res chain seq x y z
N SER A 1 44.66 31.88 20.82
CA SER A 1 44.32 30.44 20.89
C SER A 1 43.03 30.22 20.15
N SER A 2 43.17 29.67 18.97
CA SER A 2 42.07 29.33 18.05
C SER A 2 41.69 27.87 18.29
N ASP A 3 40.57 27.64 18.97
CA ASP A 3 39.90 26.33 18.99
C ASP A 3 39.18 26.10 17.66
N LEU A 4 39.84 25.32 16.84
CA LEU A 4 39.19 24.68 15.70
C LEU A 4 38.32 23.52 16.24
N SER A 5 37.06 23.78 16.45
CA SER A 5 36.07 22.73 16.62
C SER A 5 36.05 21.86 15.36
N GLY A 6 36.66 20.70 15.46
CA GLY A 6 36.61 19.69 14.40
C GLY A 6 35.16 19.27 14.17
N THR A 7 34.64 19.63 13.02
CA THR A 7 33.45 19.02 12.48
C THR A 7 33.74 17.53 12.30
N GLN A 8 33.27 16.69 13.23
CA GLN A 8 33.18 15.26 13.00
C GLN A 8 32.20 15.06 11.85
N ASN A 9 32.72 14.85 10.66
CA ASN A 9 31.97 14.25 9.58
C ASN A 9 31.51 12.87 10.07
N LEU A 10 30.27 12.75 10.49
CA LEU A 10 29.66 11.46 10.72
C LEU A 10 29.62 10.77 9.35
N GLU A 11 30.59 9.88 9.13
CA GLU A 11 30.65 9.06 7.94
C GLU A 11 29.40 8.17 7.93
N GLU A 12 28.53 8.39 6.98
CA GLU A 12 27.31 7.63 6.83
C GLU A 12 27.64 6.18 6.48
N VAL A 13 27.32 5.26 7.39
CA VAL A 13 27.62 3.84 7.28
C VAL A 13 26.39 3.14 6.75
N VAL A 14 26.52 2.49 5.62
CA VAL A 14 25.44 1.72 4.99
C VAL A 14 25.66 0.24 5.22
N VAL A 15 24.61 -0.48 5.56
CA VAL A 15 24.63 -1.95 5.64
C VAL A 15 24.56 -2.51 4.23
N THR A 16 25.56 -3.32 3.84
CA THR A 16 25.57 -3.97 2.53
C THR A 16 24.73 -5.23 2.51
N ALA A 17 24.47 -5.77 1.32
CA ALA A 17 23.67 -6.96 1.07
C ALA A 17 24.06 -8.22 1.89
N ILE A 18 25.27 -8.25 2.44
CA ILE A 18 25.78 -9.37 3.24
C ILE A 18 25.85 -8.99 4.74
N GLY A 19 25.19 -7.91 5.15
CA GLY A 19 25.19 -7.45 6.55
C GLY A 19 26.48 -6.76 7.02
N MET A 20 27.43 -6.48 6.12
CA MET A 20 28.65 -5.77 6.44
C MET A 20 28.41 -4.25 6.41
N LYS A 21 28.81 -3.56 7.46
CA LYS A 21 28.77 -2.09 7.50
C LYS A 21 29.92 -1.54 6.65
N LYS A 22 29.62 -0.79 5.59
CA LYS A 22 30.60 -0.05 4.78
C LYS A 22 30.21 1.42 4.69
N GLN A 23 31.22 2.27 4.51
CA GLN A 23 30.97 3.69 4.25
C GLN A 23 30.29 3.87 2.90
N GLU A 24 29.32 4.77 2.80
CA GLU A 24 28.58 5.03 1.55
C GLU A 24 29.53 5.40 0.40
N LYS A 25 30.56 6.18 0.68
CA LYS A 25 31.61 6.56 -0.29
C LYS A 25 32.42 5.38 -0.83
N ALA A 26 32.44 4.26 -0.12
CA ALA A 26 33.18 3.05 -0.53
C ALA A 26 32.30 2.11 -1.37
N LEU A 27 31.02 2.45 -1.56
CA LEU A 27 30.11 1.70 -2.41
C LEU A 27 30.24 2.23 -3.83
N GLY A 28 30.70 1.38 -4.76
CA GLY A 28 30.77 1.71 -6.19
C GLY A 28 29.40 1.81 -6.88
N TYR A 29 28.32 1.98 -6.11
CA TYR A 29 26.94 1.98 -6.61
C TYR A 29 26.03 2.97 -5.87
N ALA A 30 24.98 3.41 -6.56
CA ALA A 30 24.02 4.34 -6.00
C ALA A 30 23.07 3.63 -5.00
N ALA A 31 23.34 3.79 -3.71
CA ALA A 31 22.48 3.41 -2.62
C ALA A 31 21.89 4.66 -1.95
N SER A 32 20.69 4.56 -1.46
CA SER A 32 20.07 5.60 -0.61
C SER A 32 19.53 4.93 0.64
N THR A 33 20.00 5.37 1.80
CA THR A 33 19.58 4.81 3.10
C THR A 33 18.71 5.80 3.84
N VAL A 34 17.61 5.32 4.40
CA VAL A 34 16.71 6.07 5.29
C VAL A 34 16.71 5.38 6.64
N LYS A 35 16.98 6.13 7.71
CA LYS A 35 17.02 5.62 9.07
C LYS A 35 15.64 5.55 9.70
N SER A 36 15.49 4.75 10.76
CA SER A 36 14.26 4.58 11.54
C SER A 36 13.63 5.91 11.95
N GLU A 37 14.43 6.85 12.44
CA GLU A 37 13.96 8.17 12.89
C GLU A 37 13.22 8.92 11.77
N ASP A 38 13.78 8.88 10.56
CA ASP A 38 13.15 9.51 9.40
C ASP A 38 11.91 8.74 8.93
N LEU A 39 11.97 7.39 8.93
CA LEU A 39 10.84 6.55 8.54
C LEU A 39 9.62 6.80 9.40
N ASN A 40 9.82 6.87 10.72
CA ASN A 40 8.75 6.99 11.71
C ASN A 40 8.31 8.43 11.97
N ALA A 41 8.99 9.42 11.37
CA ALA A 41 8.62 10.83 11.55
C ALA A 41 7.16 11.14 11.15
N ALA A 42 6.61 10.43 10.19
CA ALA A 42 5.22 10.59 9.73
C ALA A 42 4.24 9.61 10.39
N LYS A 43 4.69 8.70 11.29
CA LYS A 43 3.85 7.67 11.93
C LYS A 43 2.97 6.92 10.91
N SER A 44 3.53 6.59 9.75
CA SER A 44 2.81 5.85 8.71
C SER A 44 2.66 4.39 9.08
N GLY A 45 1.50 3.79 8.83
CA GLY A 45 1.23 2.38 9.12
C GLY A 45 2.04 1.37 8.27
N SER A 46 2.91 1.85 7.35
CA SER A 46 3.71 1.00 6.47
C SER A 46 5.09 1.60 6.24
N VAL A 47 6.11 0.74 6.22
CA VAL A 47 7.51 1.09 5.91
C VAL A 47 7.61 1.79 4.55
N MET A 48 6.87 1.30 3.55
CA MET A 48 6.91 1.87 2.21
C MET A 48 6.32 3.28 2.19
N SER A 49 5.22 3.52 2.87
CA SER A 49 4.65 4.87 3.01
C SER A 49 5.64 5.84 3.65
N GLY A 50 6.40 5.38 4.66
CA GLY A 50 7.44 6.14 5.32
C GLY A 50 8.60 6.56 4.40
N LEU A 51 8.84 5.86 3.29
CA LEU A 51 9.87 6.18 2.29
C LEU A 51 9.43 7.25 1.29
N THR A 52 8.13 7.57 1.23
CA THR A 52 7.58 8.51 0.24
C THR A 52 8.25 9.88 0.37
N GLY A 53 8.82 10.36 -0.73
CA GLY A 53 9.50 11.67 -0.79
C GLY A 53 10.90 11.71 -0.17
N LYS A 54 11.38 10.62 0.45
CA LYS A 54 12.70 10.57 1.11
C LYS A 54 13.80 9.98 0.26
N VAL A 55 13.44 9.20 -0.75
CA VAL A 55 14.40 8.56 -1.67
C VAL A 55 14.17 9.06 -3.09
N ALA A 56 15.17 9.73 -3.65
CA ALA A 56 15.10 10.22 -5.02
C ALA A 56 14.94 9.06 -6.03
N GLY A 57 14.00 9.22 -6.98
CA GLY A 57 13.72 8.21 -7.99
C GLY A 57 12.91 7.01 -7.51
N LEU A 58 12.34 7.08 -6.31
CA LEU A 58 11.38 6.11 -5.78
C LEU A 58 9.96 6.68 -5.94
N ASN A 59 9.09 5.95 -6.61
CA ASN A 59 7.69 6.29 -6.74
C ASN A 59 6.86 5.21 -6.03
N ILE A 60 6.05 5.64 -5.06
CA ILE A 60 5.21 4.76 -4.25
C ILE A 60 3.76 5.16 -4.46
N THR A 61 2.95 4.21 -4.89
CA THR A 61 1.52 4.39 -5.12
C THR A 61 0.76 3.38 -4.27
N SER A 62 -0.17 3.86 -3.46
CA SER A 62 -1.08 3.04 -2.67
C SER A 62 -2.43 2.92 -3.35
N GLY A 63 -3.14 1.83 -3.15
CA GLY A 63 -4.50 1.60 -3.63
C GLY A 63 -5.57 2.47 -2.96
N GLY A 64 -5.20 3.27 -1.97
CA GLY A 64 -6.07 4.25 -1.30
C GLY A 64 -6.85 3.72 -0.10
N ALA A 65 -7.06 2.44 0.02
CA ALA A 65 -7.64 1.82 1.21
C ALA A 65 -6.55 1.50 2.24
N THR A 66 -6.88 1.55 3.52
CA THR A 66 -5.99 1.12 4.60
C THR A 66 -5.64 -0.36 4.40
N GLY A 67 -4.34 -0.70 4.46
CA GLY A 67 -3.87 -2.07 4.23
C GLY A 67 -3.78 -2.51 2.78
N SER A 68 -4.18 -1.66 1.80
CA SER A 68 -4.05 -1.99 0.39
C SER A 68 -2.59 -2.16 -0.05
N SER A 69 -2.37 -2.92 -1.12
CA SER A 69 -1.08 -3.13 -1.73
C SER A 69 -0.43 -1.82 -2.13
N GLN A 70 0.86 -1.73 -1.89
CA GLN A 70 1.67 -0.60 -2.30
C GLN A 70 2.54 -1.00 -3.49
N LYS A 71 2.38 -0.25 -4.58
CA LYS A 71 3.21 -0.40 -5.77
C LYS A 71 4.41 0.53 -5.66
N VAL A 72 5.58 -0.06 -5.65
CA VAL A 72 6.85 0.66 -5.58
C VAL A 72 7.58 0.52 -6.91
N ILE A 73 8.03 1.65 -7.46
CA ILE A 73 8.77 1.70 -8.71
C ILE A 73 10.06 2.49 -8.48
N VAL A 74 11.19 1.88 -8.84
CA VAL A 74 12.51 2.49 -8.73
C VAL A 74 12.96 2.96 -10.11
N ARG A 75 13.26 4.27 -10.27
CA ARG A 75 13.72 4.89 -11.53
C ARG A 75 12.76 4.79 -12.73
N GLY A 76 11.47 4.56 -12.47
CA GLY A 76 10.44 4.51 -13.51
C GLY A 76 10.16 3.11 -14.04
N ILE A 77 9.24 3.04 -15.00
CA ILE A 77 8.78 1.80 -15.62
C ILE A 77 9.79 1.40 -16.70
N SER A 78 10.38 0.23 -16.57
CA SER A 78 11.39 -0.32 -17.50
C SER A 78 10.93 -1.58 -18.24
N SER A 79 9.84 -2.21 -17.79
CA SER A 79 9.32 -3.46 -18.34
C SER A 79 7.80 -3.41 -18.51
N PHE A 80 7.28 -4.18 -19.46
CA PHE A 80 5.84 -4.33 -19.65
C PHE A 80 5.19 -5.29 -18.63
N SER A 81 5.95 -6.18 -18.01
CA SER A 81 5.40 -7.23 -17.15
C SER A 81 5.68 -7.03 -15.67
N ALA A 82 6.90 -6.71 -15.28
CA ALA A 82 7.28 -6.60 -13.88
C ALA A 82 8.17 -5.37 -13.66
N ASN A 83 7.74 -4.46 -12.79
CA ASN A 83 8.49 -3.24 -12.47
C ASN A 83 8.70 -3.05 -10.97
N GLN A 84 8.28 -4.01 -10.15
CA GLN A 84 8.49 -3.95 -8.72
C GLN A 84 9.94 -4.33 -8.35
N PRO A 85 10.54 -3.67 -7.36
CA PRO A 85 11.86 -4.03 -6.84
C PRO A 85 11.78 -5.33 -6.03
N LEU A 86 12.92 -5.98 -5.87
CA LEU A 86 13.07 -7.09 -4.95
C LEU A 86 13.12 -6.57 -3.50
N TYR A 87 12.39 -7.21 -2.61
CA TYR A 87 12.43 -6.91 -1.19
C TYR A 87 13.34 -7.91 -0.47
N VAL A 88 14.17 -7.40 0.42
CA VAL A 88 15.12 -8.18 1.19
C VAL A 88 15.05 -7.72 2.65
N VAL A 89 14.71 -8.63 3.55
CA VAL A 89 14.66 -8.37 4.99
C VAL A 89 15.79 -9.13 5.66
N ASP A 90 16.67 -8.42 6.33
CA ASP A 90 17.89 -8.96 7.00
C ASP A 90 18.72 -9.91 6.14
N GLY A 91 18.78 -9.62 4.84
CA GLY A 91 19.53 -10.41 3.86
C GLY A 91 18.70 -11.54 3.21
N VAL A 92 17.48 -11.79 3.65
CA VAL A 92 16.58 -12.80 3.09
C VAL A 92 15.62 -12.16 2.08
N PRO A 93 15.63 -12.59 0.81
CA PRO A 93 14.65 -12.11 -0.16
C PRO A 93 13.24 -12.59 0.19
N ILE A 94 12.28 -11.68 0.15
CA ILE A 94 10.86 -11.98 0.32
C ILE A 94 10.11 -11.77 -1.00
N MET A 95 9.05 -12.54 -1.22
CA MET A 95 8.13 -12.30 -2.32
C MET A 95 7.21 -11.14 -1.92
N ASN A 96 6.96 -10.23 -2.84
CA ASN A 96 6.03 -9.12 -2.62
C ASN A 96 5.02 -9.06 -3.77
N ASP A 97 4.53 -10.25 -4.14
CA ASP A 97 3.52 -10.34 -5.18
C ASP A 97 2.17 -9.84 -4.66
N PHE A 98 1.39 -9.30 -5.57
CA PHE A 98 0.04 -8.90 -5.28
C PHE A 98 -0.79 -10.11 -4.82
N GLN A 99 -1.34 -10.05 -3.62
CA GLN A 99 -2.24 -11.05 -3.07
C GLN A 99 -3.68 -10.78 -3.55
N GLY A 100 -3.91 -10.90 -4.82
CA GLY A 100 -5.24 -10.79 -5.42
C GLY A 100 -5.35 -11.78 -6.56
N GLU A 101 -6.47 -12.43 -6.69
CA GLU A 101 -6.71 -13.24 -7.89
C GLU A 101 -6.90 -12.30 -9.09
N ASP A 102 -6.14 -12.52 -10.15
CA ASP A 102 -6.27 -11.87 -11.46
C ASP A 102 -7.59 -12.28 -12.17
N SER A 103 -8.66 -12.42 -11.43
CA SER A 103 -9.96 -12.68 -12.00
C SER A 103 -10.60 -11.36 -12.41
N PHE A 104 -10.92 -11.23 -13.66
CA PHE A 104 -11.56 -10.08 -14.31
C PHE A 104 -12.85 -9.60 -13.62
N SER A 105 -13.33 -10.34 -12.62
CA SER A 105 -14.61 -10.10 -11.98
C SER A 105 -14.57 -9.68 -10.51
N ASN A 106 -13.49 -9.93 -9.75
CA ASN A 106 -13.45 -9.58 -8.32
C ASN A 106 -12.03 -9.62 -7.73
N SER A 107 -11.15 -8.76 -8.18
CA SER A 107 -9.86 -8.63 -7.49
C SER A 107 -10.02 -7.78 -6.24
N VAL A 108 -10.13 -8.40 -5.08
CA VAL A 108 -10.02 -7.73 -3.80
C VAL A 108 -8.54 -7.62 -3.44
N ASP A 109 -8.08 -6.41 -3.16
CA ASP A 109 -6.71 -6.16 -2.73
C ASP A 109 -6.57 -6.43 -1.23
N PHE A 110 -5.91 -7.52 -0.87
CA PHE A 110 -5.61 -7.90 0.52
C PHE A 110 -4.26 -7.37 1.02
N GLY A 111 -3.61 -6.50 0.25
CA GLY A 111 -2.28 -6.01 0.57
C GLY A 111 -1.17 -6.86 -0.04
N ASN A 112 0.07 -6.51 0.29
CA ASN A 112 1.26 -7.24 -0.10
C ASN A 112 2.18 -7.43 1.11
N GLN A 113 3.08 -8.42 1.06
CA GLN A 113 3.93 -8.83 2.19
C GLN A 113 4.82 -7.70 2.75
N ALA A 114 5.14 -6.70 1.94
CA ALA A 114 5.89 -5.53 2.44
C ALA A 114 5.11 -4.71 3.48
N ASN A 115 3.78 -4.83 3.52
CA ASN A 115 2.94 -4.17 4.52
C ASN A 115 2.97 -4.87 5.89
N ASP A 116 3.38 -6.15 5.93
CA ASP A 116 3.47 -6.92 7.18
C ASP A 116 4.70 -6.52 8.02
N ILE A 117 5.61 -5.74 7.45
CA ILE A 117 6.81 -5.26 8.16
C ILE A 117 6.40 -4.08 9.04
N ASN A 118 6.52 -4.26 10.36
CA ASN A 118 6.26 -3.18 11.31
C ASN A 118 7.34 -2.09 11.19
N PRO A 119 6.99 -0.83 10.88
CA PRO A 119 7.96 0.26 10.78
C PRO A 119 8.78 0.48 12.05
N GLU A 120 8.20 0.21 13.21
CA GLU A 120 8.87 0.40 14.50
C GLU A 120 10.01 -0.59 14.74
N ASP A 121 9.99 -1.76 14.08
CA ASP A 121 11.04 -2.78 14.20
C ASP A 121 12.18 -2.56 13.21
N VAL A 122 12.06 -1.56 12.33
CA VAL A 122 13.07 -1.26 11.30
C VAL A 122 14.15 -0.33 11.85
N GLU A 123 15.43 -0.71 11.69
CA GLU A 123 16.59 0.13 11.94
C GLU A 123 16.86 1.09 10.78
N SER A 124 16.83 0.54 9.55
CA SER A 124 17.05 1.34 8.34
C SER A 124 16.49 0.63 7.10
N VAL A 125 16.22 1.43 6.07
CA VAL A 125 15.88 0.92 4.73
C VAL A 125 16.88 1.47 3.73
N THR A 126 17.52 0.57 2.98
CA THR A 126 18.45 0.91 1.92
C THR A 126 17.89 0.54 0.56
N VAL A 127 17.80 1.52 -0.34
CA VAL A 127 17.32 1.32 -1.71
C VAL A 127 18.52 1.26 -2.65
N LEU A 128 18.71 0.07 -3.26
CA LEU A 128 19.74 -0.14 -4.29
C LEU A 128 19.12 0.06 -5.67
N LYS A 129 19.76 0.90 -6.48
CA LYS A 129 19.20 1.34 -7.77
C LYS A 129 20.07 0.84 -8.94
N GLY A 130 19.43 0.16 -9.90
CA GLY A 130 20.06 -0.20 -11.17
C GLY A 130 20.97 -1.42 -11.12
N ALA A 131 22.01 -1.45 -11.97
CA ALA A 131 22.89 -2.60 -12.23
C ALA A 131 23.59 -3.15 -10.97
N SER A 132 23.82 -2.33 -9.97
CA SER A 132 24.41 -2.73 -8.70
C SER A 132 23.52 -3.71 -7.91
N ALA A 133 22.22 -3.56 -7.99
CA ALA A 133 21.27 -4.48 -7.40
C ALA A 133 21.33 -5.86 -8.06
N THR A 134 21.44 -5.90 -9.39
CA THR A 134 21.56 -7.15 -10.15
C THR A 134 22.87 -7.89 -9.92
N ALA A 135 23.96 -7.16 -9.66
CA ALA A 135 25.24 -7.76 -9.32
C ALA A 135 25.21 -8.54 -7.99
N LEU A 136 24.35 -8.13 -7.05
CA LEU A 136 24.24 -8.74 -5.73
C LEU A 136 23.16 -9.82 -5.65
N TYR A 137 22.02 -9.62 -6.32
CA TYR A 137 20.81 -10.45 -6.20
C TYR A 137 20.36 -11.11 -7.50
N GLY A 138 21.18 -10.97 -8.57
CA GLY A 138 20.89 -11.54 -9.88
C GLY A 138 19.75 -10.82 -10.63
N SER A 139 19.21 -11.49 -11.65
CA SER A 139 18.18 -10.92 -12.54
C SER A 139 16.90 -10.50 -11.84
N ARG A 140 16.54 -11.11 -10.73
CA ARG A 140 15.36 -10.73 -9.91
C ARG A 140 15.44 -9.30 -9.37
N ALA A 141 16.63 -8.75 -9.27
CA ALA A 141 16.87 -7.39 -8.80
C ALA A 141 17.00 -6.36 -9.94
N ALA A 142 16.60 -6.70 -11.16
CA ALA A 142 16.71 -5.82 -12.33
C ALA A 142 16.03 -4.46 -12.12
N ASN A 143 14.92 -4.44 -11.39
CA ASN A 143 14.16 -3.24 -11.07
C ASN A 143 14.60 -2.54 -9.76
N GLY A 144 15.74 -2.95 -9.20
CA GLY A 144 16.26 -2.46 -7.93
C GLY A 144 15.96 -3.39 -6.75
N VAL A 145 16.52 -3.04 -5.58
CA VAL A 145 16.30 -3.79 -4.33
C VAL A 145 15.97 -2.81 -3.22
N ILE A 146 15.00 -3.16 -2.41
CA ILE A 146 14.68 -2.50 -1.15
C ILE A 146 15.14 -3.42 -0.02
N MET A 147 16.19 -3.02 0.68
CA MET A 147 16.73 -3.77 1.80
C MET A 147 16.23 -3.16 3.09
N VAL A 148 15.56 -3.97 3.89
CA VAL A 148 15.10 -3.62 5.22
C VAL A 148 16.03 -4.29 6.23
N THR A 149 16.59 -3.50 7.13
CA THR A 149 17.40 -3.99 8.25
C THR A 149 16.59 -3.78 9.52
N THR A 150 16.39 -4.84 10.28
CA THR A 150 15.63 -4.76 11.54
C THR A 150 16.52 -4.36 12.71
N LYS A 151 15.92 -3.79 13.74
CA LYS A 151 16.58 -3.46 14.99
C LYS A 151 17.06 -4.74 15.67
N ARG A 152 18.27 -4.70 16.24
CA ARG A 152 18.80 -5.82 17.02
C ARG A 152 18.88 -5.45 18.49
N ALA A 153 18.51 -6.37 19.35
CA ALA A 153 18.67 -6.18 20.78
C ALA A 153 20.13 -5.93 21.14
N GLY A 154 20.40 -4.86 21.85
CA GLY A 154 21.73 -4.56 22.40
C GLY A 154 21.96 -5.35 23.69
N ALA A 155 23.17 -5.91 23.83
CA ALA A 155 23.50 -6.79 24.97
C ALA A 155 23.78 -6.03 26.30
N GLU A 156 23.82 -4.69 26.29
CA GLU A 156 24.41 -3.96 27.43
C GLU A 156 23.41 -3.30 28.39
N ARG A 157 22.16 -3.09 28.00
CA ARG A 157 21.15 -2.46 28.87
C ARG A 157 19.75 -2.98 28.60
N LEU A 158 19.01 -3.26 29.65
CA LEU A 158 17.57 -3.45 29.55
C LEU A 158 16.93 -2.09 29.27
N SER A 159 16.31 -1.95 28.11
CA SER A 159 15.46 -0.79 27.77
C SER A 159 14.09 -1.31 27.38
N VAL A 160 13.05 -0.65 27.86
CA VAL A 160 11.68 -0.94 27.46
C VAL A 160 11.16 0.31 26.77
N THR A 161 10.78 0.16 25.52
CA THR A 161 10.19 1.24 24.70
C THR A 161 8.75 0.89 24.39
N TYR A 162 7.86 1.83 24.56
CA TYR A 162 6.47 1.71 24.15
C TYR A 162 6.14 2.78 23.11
N ASP A 163 5.71 2.32 21.92
CA ASP A 163 5.23 3.17 20.85
C ASP A 163 3.77 2.85 20.55
N GLY A 164 2.92 3.87 20.66
CA GLY A 164 1.50 3.77 20.38
C GLY A 164 1.07 4.76 19.31
N SER A 165 0.23 4.31 18.37
CA SER A 165 -0.41 5.18 17.40
C SER A 165 -1.88 4.86 17.24
N PHE A 166 -2.66 5.90 16.96
CA PHE A 166 -4.08 5.80 16.67
C PHE A 166 -4.36 6.56 15.38
N MET A 167 -5.06 5.92 14.45
CA MET A 167 -5.41 6.51 13.16
C MET A 167 -6.90 6.36 12.90
N GLY A 168 -7.53 7.43 12.46
CA GLY A 168 -8.91 7.44 11.95
C GLY A 168 -8.89 7.68 10.44
N SER A 169 -9.58 6.85 9.67
CA SER A 169 -9.71 7.00 8.23
C SER A 169 -11.16 7.12 7.82
N SER A 170 -11.45 8.06 6.93
CA SER A 170 -12.79 8.24 6.37
C SER A 170 -12.70 8.53 4.88
N VAL A 171 -13.77 8.22 4.15
CA VAL A 171 -13.84 8.49 2.72
C VAL A 171 -13.81 10.01 2.48
N LEU A 172 -12.77 10.46 1.79
CA LEU A 172 -12.61 11.87 1.46
C LEU A 172 -13.55 12.29 0.33
N ARG A 173 -13.60 11.50 -0.74
CA ARG A 173 -14.40 11.77 -1.94
C ARG A 173 -14.99 10.48 -2.49
N VAL A 174 -16.20 10.57 -2.97
CA VAL A 174 -16.86 9.54 -3.78
C VAL A 174 -17.13 10.11 -5.18
N PRO A 175 -17.18 9.29 -6.22
CA PRO A 175 -17.58 9.74 -7.55
C PRO A 175 -18.94 10.40 -7.52
N GLN A 176 -19.12 11.44 -8.33
CA GLN A 176 -20.43 12.00 -8.54
C GLN A 176 -21.22 11.05 -9.46
N THR A 177 -22.30 10.51 -8.94
CA THR A 177 -23.20 9.63 -9.68
C THR A 177 -24.39 10.44 -10.18
N GLN A 178 -24.98 10.02 -11.29
CA GLN A 178 -26.24 10.56 -11.78
C GLN A 178 -27.39 10.13 -10.84
N ASP A 179 -28.42 10.94 -10.77
CA ASP A 179 -29.57 10.79 -9.84
C ASP A 179 -30.92 10.56 -10.56
N ARG A 180 -30.88 10.34 -11.88
CA ARG A 180 -32.09 10.26 -12.73
C ARG A 180 -32.54 8.86 -13.04
N PHE A 181 -31.60 7.92 -13.18
CA PHE A 181 -31.86 6.56 -13.62
C PHE A 181 -31.28 5.55 -12.62
N GLY A 182 -31.96 4.43 -12.46
CA GLY A 182 -31.51 3.32 -11.65
C GLY A 182 -30.60 2.35 -12.41
N GLN A 183 -30.36 1.17 -11.81
CA GLN A 183 -29.55 0.11 -12.36
C GLN A 183 -30.24 -0.56 -13.56
N GLY A 184 -29.45 -0.86 -14.59
CA GLY A 184 -29.92 -1.57 -15.81
C GLY A 184 -29.69 -0.80 -17.09
N TRP A 185 -30.25 -1.32 -18.20
CA TRP A 185 -30.21 -0.77 -19.54
C TRP A 185 -31.61 -0.66 -20.10
N GLY A 186 -32.28 0.49 -19.91
CA GLY A 186 -33.69 0.69 -20.32
C GLY A 186 -34.73 0.08 -19.39
N SER A 187 -34.44 -1.04 -18.73
CA SER A 187 -35.23 -1.67 -17.68
C SER A 187 -34.34 -2.00 -16.48
N PHE A 188 -34.95 -2.37 -15.36
CA PHE A 188 -34.20 -2.82 -14.20
C PHE A 188 -33.50 -4.15 -14.49
N GLY A 189 -32.19 -4.20 -14.26
CA GLY A 189 -31.36 -5.37 -14.43
C GLY A 189 -30.47 -5.58 -13.19
N PRO A 190 -30.84 -6.45 -12.24
CA PRO A 190 -30.10 -6.64 -11.00
C PRO A 190 -28.71 -7.27 -11.21
N MET A 191 -28.50 -7.95 -12.33
CA MET A 191 -27.24 -8.59 -12.70
C MET A 191 -26.35 -7.72 -13.58
N GLU A 192 -26.84 -6.55 -13.97
CA GLU A 192 -26.13 -5.67 -14.90
C GLU A 192 -25.48 -4.49 -14.18
N ASN A 193 -24.37 -4.05 -14.71
CA ASN A 193 -23.61 -2.89 -14.19
C ASN A 193 -24.03 -1.56 -14.84
N GLY A 194 -25.08 -1.54 -15.65
CA GLY A 194 -25.58 -0.35 -16.33
C GLY A 194 -26.25 0.64 -15.36
N SER A 195 -26.21 1.91 -15.71
CA SER A 195 -26.82 3.01 -14.95
C SER A 195 -27.92 3.74 -15.74
N TRP A 196 -28.55 3.04 -16.68
CA TRP A 196 -29.60 3.53 -17.57
C TRP A 196 -30.89 2.70 -17.46
N GLY A 197 -31.17 2.23 -16.25
CA GLY A 197 -32.39 1.50 -15.92
C GLY A 197 -33.62 2.41 -15.79
N PRO A 198 -34.64 2.01 -15.02
CA PRO A 198 -35.83 2.82 -14.83
C PRO A 198 -35.56 4.19 -14.24
N VAL A 199 -36.40 5.15 -14.56
CA VAL A 199 -36.34 6.51 -14.02
C VAL A 199 -36.59 6.47 -12.52
N LEU A 200 -35.81 7.21 -11.74
CA LEU A 200 -35.98 7.37 -10.29
C LEU A 200 -37.06 8.42 -10.01
N ASP A 201 -38.31 8.12 -10.43
CA ASP A 201 -39.48 9.02 -10.37
C ASP A 201 -40.33 8.80 -9.13
N GLY A 202 -39.95 7.92 -8.23
CA GLY A 202 -40.67 7.57 -7.03
C GLY A 202 -41.86 6.60 -7.25
N ARG A 203 -42.08 6.16 -8.48
CA ARG A 203 -43.13 5.17 -8.78
C ARG A 203 -42.61 3.76 -8.48
N ASP A 204 -43.57 2.87 -8.27
CA ASP A 204 -43.29 1.46 -8.06
C ASP A 204 -42.79 0.80 -9.35
N HIS A 205 -41.62 0.22 -9.29
CA HIS A 205 -41.05 -0.63 -10.31
C HIS A 205 -40.73 -2.01 -9.75
N ILE A 206 -40.80 -3.02 -10.60
CA ILE A 206 -40.39 -4.39 -10.24
C ILE A 206 -38.89 -4.41 -9.99
N TRP A 207 -38.50 -4.98 -8.86
CA TRP A 207 -37.08 -5.19 -8.52
C TRP A 207 -36.89 -6.56 -7.85
N GLY A 208 -35.66 -7.06 -7.85
CA GLY A 208 -35.32 -8.32 -7.22
C GLY A 208 -35.04 -9.44 -8.21
N PRO A 209 -34.72 -10.65 -7.75
CA PRO A 209 -34.43 -11.76 -8.61
C PRO A 209 -35.66 -12.09 -9.46
N TYR A 210 -35.47 -11.97 -10.76
CA TYR A 210 -36.50 -12.37 -11.74
C TYR A 210 -36.35 -13.87 -11.95
N SER A 211 -37.35 -14.64 -11.52
CA SER A 211 -37.45 -16.04 -11.92
C SER A 211 -38.09 -16.06 -13.31
N ASP A 212 -37.47 -16.74 -14.27
CA ASP A 212 -38.01 -17.01 -15.60
C ASP A 212 -39.19 -18.03 -15.59
N GLY A 213 -39.68 -18.36 -14.40
CA GLY A 213 -40.83 -19.25 -14.23
C GLY A 213 -40.53 -20.73 -14.22
N SER A 214 -39.24 -21.14 -14.25
CA SER A 214 -38.89 -22.56 -14.35
C SER A 214 -38.79 -23.32 -13.04
N GLU A 215 -38.58 -22.66 -11.90
CA GLU A 215 -38.66 -23.35 -10.59
C GLU A 215 -38.94 -22.35 -9.43
N GLY A 216 -40.13 -22.42 -8.88
CA GLY A 216 -40.50 -21.76 -7.63
C GLY A 216 -40.86 -20.30 -7.76
N LEU A 217 -42.15 -20.01 -7.57
CA LEU A 217 -42.72 -18.66 -7.56
C LEU A 217 -41.99 -17.69 -6.67
N LEU A 218 -41.04 -16.94 -7.21
CA LEU A 218 -40.65 -15.69 -6.62
C LEU A 218 -41.58 -14.63 -7.15
N THR A 219 -42.52 -14.19 -6.31
CA THR A 219 -43.38 -13.06 -6.62
C THR A 219 -42.49 -11.85 -6.88
N PRO A 220 -42.64 -11.18 -8.04
CA PRO A 220 -41.83 -9.99 -8.30
C PRO A 220 -42.14 -8.95 -7.21
N LEU A 221 -41.10 -8.54 -6.52
CA LEU A 221 -41.17 -7.49 -5.53
C LEU A 221 -41.26 -6.14 -6.24
N SER A 222 -42.17 -5.29 -5.79
CA SER A 222 -42.29 -3.92 -6.26
C SER A 222 -41.92 -2.96 -5.16
N LYS A 223 -41.15 -1.92 -5.50
CA LYS A 223 -40.85 -0.83 -4.59
C LYS A 223 -40.74 0.49 -5.32
N PRO A 224 -40.92 1.63 -4.62
CA PRO A 224 -40.68 2.94 -5.19
C PRO A 224 -39.19 3.10 -5.61
N PHE A 225 -38.98 3.46 -6.87
CA PHE A 225 -37.67 3.82 -7.38
C PHE A 225 -37.43 5.30 -7.13
N SER A 226 -36.76 5.62 -6.08
CA SER A 226 -36.39 6.99 -5.70
C SER A 226 -34.88 7.12 -5.48
N TYR A 227 -34.40 8.30 -5.77
CA TYR A 227 -32.98 8.61 -5.50
C TYR A 227 -32.71 8.60 -3.99
N VAL A 228 -31.71 7.85 -3.59
CA VAL A 228 -31.21 7.84 -2.22
C VAL A 228 -29.98 8.74 -2.15
N LYS A 229 -30.14 9.89 -1.52
CA LYS A 229 -29.06 10.86 -1.35
C LYS A 229 -27.93 10.23 -0.52
N ASN A 230 -26.69 10.45 -0.96
CA ASN A 230 -25.48 9.97 -0.30
C ASN A 230 -25.32 8.43 -0.24
N ASN A 231 -26.13 7.66 -0.95
CA ASN A 231 -26.10 6.19 -0.92
C ASN A 231 -24.68 5.61 -1.05
N LEU A 232 -23.88 6.15 -1.98
CA LEU A 232 -22.48 5.70 -2.16
C LEU A 232 -21.59 6.10 -0.97
N ARG A 233 -21.80 7.25 -0.37
CA ARG A 233 -21.02 7.72 0.77
C ARG A 233 -21.38 6.98 2.06
N ASP A 234 -22.66 6.73 2.26
CA ASP A 234 -23.19 6.07 3.45
C ASP A 234 -22.86 4.57 3.50
N PHE A 235 -22.37 4.03 2.37
CA PHE A 235 -21.82 2.67 2.30
C PHE A 235 -20.49 2.53 3.06
N TYR A 236 -19.73 3.62 3.17
CA TYR A 236 -18.42 3.62 3.83
C TYR A 236 -18.54 4.07 5.27
N GLU A 237 -17.94 3.34 6.16
CA GLU A 237 -17.79 3.70 7.57
C GLU A 237 -16.43 4.34 7.84
N THR A 238 -16.31 5.00 8.99
CA THR A 238 -15.02 5.49 9.47
C THR A 238 -14.24 4.32 10.06
N GLY A 239 -13.08 4.03 9.49
CA GLY A 239 -12.15 3.04 10.01
C GLY A 239 -11.31 3.61 11.14
N PHE A 240 -11.02 2.79 12.15
CA PHE A 240 -10.09 3.10 13.22
C PHE A 240 -9.01 2.04 13.29
N GLU A 241 -7.78 2.50 13.38
CA GLU A 241 -6.60 1.64 13.50
C GLU A 241 -5.82 2.04 14.73
N THR A 242 -5.39 1.07 15.52
CA THR A 242 -4.47 1.26 16.63
C THR A 242 -3.28 0.35 16.47
N ASN A 243 -2.08 0.91 16.59
CA ASN A 243 -0.85 0.15 16.64
C ASN A 243 -0.17 0.40 18.00
N ASN A 244 0.20 -0.68 18.68
CA ASN A 244 0.88 -0.62 19.97
C ASN A 244 2.08 -1.57 19.88
N ASN A 245 3.28 -1.02 20.02
CA ASN A 245 4.52 -1.77 20.00
C ASN A 245 5.25 -1.64 21.33
N VAL A 246 5.75 -2.76 21.84
CA VAL A 246 6.59 -2.82 23.04
C VAL A 246 7.87 -3.55 22.66
N SER A 247 8.99 -2.87 22.82
CA SER A 247 10.31 -3.43 22.49
C SER A 247 11.32 -3.22 23.61
#